data_205404385318fa1f26331a1b5505b701
#
_entry.id   205404385318fa1f26331a1b5505b701
#
_cell.length_a   1.000
_cell.length_b   1.000
_cell.length_c   1.000
_cell.angle_alpha   90.00
_cell.angle_beta   90.00
_cell.angle_gamma   90.00
#
_symmetry.space_group_name_H-M   'P 1'
#
loop_
_entity.id
_entity.type
_entity.pdbx_description
1 polymer ?
#
loop_
_entity_poly.entity_id
_entity_poly.type
_entity_poly.pdbx_seq_one_letter_code
_entity_poly.pdbx_strand_id
1 'polypeptide(L)'
;IVLHWMPNLLGATLDKDRADFARLWVDLCPDEIKIYPTQLLANAELYHYWQRGEYRPYTTAELLGLVADIKPTIPRYCRVNRVIRDIPSVNVVEGNKRTSLRLDVQAELMRRGTRCQCIRCREVRNQKVELSALHLDDLVYTAGGAEEHFISFVTPDDRLAAFLRLSLPGEHAPHTSLPDLQGAAIIREVHVYGQSLQVGSESGGAAQHAGLGTLLLKQAAEIASQRGYARLAVIAAVGTRRYYLERGFERGELYLIRALQGL
;
A
#
# COMPACT_ATOMS: atom_id res chain seq x y z
N ILE A 1 0.68 -1.30 -8.22
CA ILE A 1 1.58 -2.48 -8.33
C ILE A 1 1.68 -3.16 -6.97
N VAL A 2 1.61 -4.54 -6.95
CA VAL A 2 1.87 -5.35 -5.75
C VAL A 2 3.13 -6.17 -5.99
N LEU A 3 4.14 -6.03 -5.13
CA LEU A 3 5.39 -6.76 -5.23
C LEU A 3 5.57 -7.79 -4.11
N HIS A 4 6.21 -8.91 -4.46
CA HIS A 4 6.74 -9.87 -3.51
C HIS A 4 8.26 -9.68 -3.45
N TRP A 5 8.75 -9.09 -2.38
CA TRP A 5 10.17 -8.98 -2.13
C TRP A 5 10.64 -10.20 -1.33
N MET A 6 11.65 -10.88 -1.87
CA MET A 6 12.14 -12.15 -1.34
C MET A 6 13.63 -12.03 -1.00
N PRO A 7 13.99 -11.65 0.23
CA PRO A 7 15.38 -11.65 0.65
C PRO A 7 15.94 -13.07 0.82
N ASN A 8 17.26 -13.17 0.76
CA ASN A 8 18.01 -14.42 0.86
C ASN A 8 17.74 -15.40 -0.32
N LEU A 9 17.61 -14.90 -1.53
CA LEU A 9 17.68 -15.72 -2.73
C LEU A 9 19.12 -16.26 -2.93
N LEU A 10 19.28 -17.28 -3.77
CA LEU A 10 20.60 -17.81 -4.12
C LEU A 10 21.52 -16.68 -4.62
N GLY A 11 22.71 -16.56 -4.01
CA GLY A 11 23.69 -15.49 -4.31
C GLY A 11 23.40 -14.13 -3.66
N ALA A 12 22.32 -14.00 -2.88
CA ALA A 12 22.05 -12.80 -2.10
C ALA A 12 22.96 -12.70 -0.87
N THR A 13 23.18 -11.45 -0.44
CA THR A 13 23.77 -11.11 0.87
C THR A 13 22.91 -10.06 1.55
N LEU A 14 23.07 -9.86 2.85
CA LEU A 14 22.33 -8.85 3.60
C LEU A 14 22.46 -7.45 2.98
N ASP A 15 23.64 -7.08 2.49
CA ASP A 15 23.90 -5.78 1.89
C ASP A 15 23.27 -5.65 0.50
N LYS A 16 23.35 -6.72 -0.31
CA LYS A 16 22.64 -6.75 -1.62
C LYS A 16 21.13 -6.67 -1.41
N ASP A 17 20.57 -7.39 -0.44
CA ASP A 17 19.14 -7.34 -0.14
C ASP A 17 18.70 -5.94 0.33
N ARG A 18 19.52 -5.23 1.15
CA ARG A 18 19.24 -3.83 1.52
C ARG A 18 19.26 -2.89 0.32
N ALA A 19 20.27 -3.02 -0.52
CA ALA A 19 20.43 -2.19 -1.72
C ALA A 19 19.29 -2.42 -2.72
N ASP A 20 18.91 -3.69 -2.94
CA ASP A 20 17.80 -4.08 -3.80
C ASP A 20 16.47 -3.54 -3.28
N PHE A 21 16.24 -3.64 -1.97
CA PHE A 21 15.03 -3.08 -1.35
C PHE A 21 14.93 -1.56 -1.53
N ALA A 22 16.03 -0.84 -1.42
CA ALA A 22 16.05 0.62 -1.60
C ALA A 22 15.66 1.02 -3.03
N ARG A 23 16.03 0.24 -4.05
CA ARG A 23 15.68 0.48 -5.45
C ARG A 23 14.18 0.38 -5.73
N LEU A 24 13.42 -0.39 -4.95
CA LEU A 24 11.97 -0.49 -5.12
C LEU A 24 11.26 0.88 -5.12
N TRP A 25 11.80 1.83 -4.36
CA TRP A 25 11.21 3.16 -4.18
C TRP A 25 11.68 4.18 -5.22
N VAL A 26 12.66 3.85 -6.03
CA VAL A 26 13.17 4.67 -7.13
C VAL A 26 12.65 4.16 -8.48
N ASP A 27 12.75 2.84 -8.68
CA ASP A 27 12.50 2.23 -9.99
C ASP A 27 11.03 1.87 -10.20
N LEU A 28 10.33 1.39 -9.15
CA LEU A 28 9.02 0.74 -9.28
C LEU A 28 7.90 1.40 -8.49
N CYS A 29 8.20 2.06 -7.39
CA CYS A 29 7.25 2.75 -6.49
C CYS A 29 5.96 1.92 -6.22
N PRO A 30 6.07 0.68 -5.70
CA PRO A 30 4.92 -0.21 -5.55
C PRO A 30 3.91 0.32 -4.53
N ASP A 31 2.62 0.15 -4.82
CA ASP A 31 1.53 0.49 -3.90
C ASP A 31 1.52 -0.45 -2.68
N GLU A 32 1.85 -1.72 -2.90
CA GLU A 32 1.83 -2.75 -1.88
C GLU A 32 3.02 -3.70 -2.01
N ILE A 33 3.52 -4.16 -0.87
CA ILE A 33 4.55 -5.19 -0.83
C ILE A 33 4.19 -6.33 0.13
N LYS A 34 4.70 -7.51 -0.21
CA LYS A 34 4.78 -8.65 0.70
C LYS A 34 6.25 -8.98 0.89
N ILE A 35 6.72 -9.00 2.13
CA ILE A 35 8.07 -9.40 2.49
C ILE A 35 8.03 -10.91 2.73
N TYR A 36 8.58 -11.68 1.80
CA TYR A 36 8.58 -13.14 1.84
C TYR A 36 10.01 -13.69 1.86
N PRO A 37 10.65 -13.75 3.05
CA PRO A 37 11.97 -14.35 3.15
C PRO A 37 11.99 -15.75 2.54
N THR A 38 13.05 -16.03 1.79
CA THR A 38 13.27 -17.34 1.19
C THR A 38 13.38 -18.39 2.29
N GLN A 39 12.61 -19.46 2.16
CA GLN A 39 12.61 -20.57 3.10
C GLN A 39 13.14 -21.83 2.41
N LEU A 40 14.07 -22.54 3.07
CA LEU A 40 14.66 -23.75 2.54
C LEU A 40 13.73 -24.94 2.81
N LEU A 41 13.20 -25.52 1.74
CA LEU A 41 12.32 -26.69 1.76
C LEU A 41 13.04 -27.89 1.12
N ALA A 42 12.88 -29.09 1.69
CA ALA A 42 13.54 -30.29 1.21
C ALA A 42 13.19 -30.72 -0.22
N ASN A 43 12.02 -30.29 -0.70
CA ASN A 43 11.52 -30.60 -2.05
C ASN A 43 11.78 -29.47 -3.07
N ALA A 44 12.56 -28.44 -2.70
CA ALA A 44 12.92 -27.36 -3.62
C ALA A 44 14.33 -27.54 -4.18
N GLU A 45 14.59 -27.08 -5.40
CA GLU A 45 15.91 -27.13 -6.03
C GLU A 45 17.00 -26.46 -5.16
N LEU A 46 16.65 -25.41 -4.44
CA LEU A 46 17.54 -24.69 -3.52
C LEU A 46 18.15 -25.61 -2.45
N TYR A 47 17.49 -26.72 -2.10
CA TYR A 47 17.97 -27.73 -1.16
C TYR A 47 19.28 -28.37 -1.63
N HIS A 48 19.43 -28.59 -2.94
CA HIS A 48 20.66 -29.17 -3.49
C HIS A 48 21.84 -28.18 -3.43
N TYR A 49 21.59 -26.89 -3.59
CA TYR A 49 22.62 -25.86 -3.40
C TYR A 49 23.06 -25.79 -1.94
N TRP A 50 22.11 -25.88 -1.01
CA TRP A 50 22.41 -25.93 0.41
C TRP A 50 23.25 -27.18 0.78
N GLN A 51 22.90 -28.35 0.27
CA GLN A 51 23.67 -29.61 0.52
C GLN A 51 25.11 -29.50 0.01
N ARG A 52 25.37 -28.76 -1.05
CA ARG A 52 26.72 -28.53 -1.59
C ARG A 52 27.46 -27.39 -0.91
N GLY A 53 26.84 -26.69 0.06
CA GLY A 53 27.42 -25.53 0.73
C GLY A 53 27.43 -24.25 -0.11
N GLU A 54 26.69 -24.22 -1.24
CA GLU A 54 26.59 -23.08 -2.15
C GLU A 54 25.50 -22.07 -1.75
N TYR A 55 24.65 -22.43 -0.81
CA TYR A 55 23.58 -21.60 -0.25
C TYR A 55 23.52 -21.74 1.27
N ARG A 56 23.29 -20.62 1.96
CA ARG A 56 23.06 -20.56 3.40
C ARG A 56 21.84 -19.73 3.72
N PRO A 57 20.79 -20.30 4.36
CA PRO A 57 19.68 -19.52 4.86
C PRO A 57 20.12 -18.47 5.89
N TYR A 58 19.48 -17.28 5.89
CA TYR A 58 19.70 -16.34 6.97
C TYR A 58 19.17 -16.89 8.29
N THR A 59 19.92 -16.68 9.35
CA THR A 59 19.46 -16.94 10.71
C THR A 59 18.27 -16.03 11.05
N THR A 60 17.50 -16.40 12.06
CA THR A 60 16.40 -15.54 12.56
C THR A 60 16.92 -14.17 12.97
N ALA A 61 18.09 -14.06 13.58
CA ALA A 61 18.69 -12.78 14.00
C ALA A 61 19.08 -11.90 12.80
N GLU A 62 19.72 -12.48 11.78
CA GLU A 62 20.08 -11.78 10.54
C GLU A 62 18.83 -11.26 9.81
N LEU A 63 17.81 -12.11 9.69
CA LEU A 63 16.56 -11.72 9.05
C LEU A 63 15.80 -10.65 9.83
N LEU A 64 15.74 -10.76 11.16
CA LEU A 64 15.15 -9.76 12.04
C LEU A 64 15.86 -8.40 11.86
N GLY A 65 17.20 -8.41 11.88
CA GLY A 65 18.01 -7.22 11.67
C GLY A 65 17.74 -6.58 10.32
N LEU A 66 17.80 -7.37 9.24
CA LEU A 66 17.53 -6.90 7.88
C LEU A 66 16.13 -6.25 7.76
N VAL A 67 15.08 -6.94 8.24
CA VAL A 67 13.71 -6.42 8.12
C VAL A 67 13.51 -5.19 9.01
N ALA A 68 14.17 -5.10 10.16
CA ALA A 68 14.15 -3.90 11.00
C ALA A 68 14.89 -2.72 10.36
N ASP A 69 15.95 -2.96 9.58
CA ASP A 69 16.67 -1.92 8.84
C ASP A 69 15.80 -1.33 7.70
N ILE A 70 15.14 -2.17 6.93
CA ILE A 70 14.40 -1.75 5.73
C ILE A 70 13.01 -1.19 6.03
N LYS A 71 12.32 -1.62 7.09
CA LYS A 71 10.94 -1.17 7.37
C LYS A 71 10.76 0.33 7.60
N PRO A 72 11.69 1.07 8.24
CA PRO A 72 11.59 2.51 8.35
C PRO A 72 11.73 3.25 7.02
N THR A 73 12.34 2.65 5.99
CA THR A 73 12.55 3.26 4.66
C THR A 73 11.34 3.13 3.75
N ILE A 74 10.33 2.34 4.13
CA ILE A 74 9.13 2.14 3.33
C ILE A 74 8.32 3.42 3.26
N PRO A 75 8.00 3.94 2.06
CA PRO A 75 7.22 5.17 1.91
C PRO A 75 5.82 5.08 2.54
N ARG A 76 5.30 6.24 2.95
CA ARG A 76 3.99 6.38 3.59
C ARG A 76 2.84 5.90 2.71
N TYR A 77 3.00 5.97 1.39
CA TYR A 77 2.00 5.52 0.42
C TYR A 77 2.00 3.99 0.24
N CYS A 78 3.04 3.26 0.66
CA CYS A 78 3.10 1.82 0.45
C CYS A 78 2.47 1.03 1.59
N ARG A 79 1.77 -0.06 1.25
CA ARG A 79 1.19 -1.01 2.21
C ARG A 79 2.04 -2.26 2.33
N VAL A 80 2.48 -2.63 3.53
CA VAL A 80 3.08 -3.95 3.80
C VAL A 80 2.00 -4.94 4.18
N ASN A 81 1.54 -5.73 3.23
CA ASN A 81 0.45 -6.70 3.44
C ASN A 81 0.88 -7.85 4.35
N ARG A 82 2.03 -8.43 4.08
CA ARG A 82 2.58 -9.55 4.87
C ARG A 82 4.07 -9.38 5.14
N VAL A 83 4.50 -9.92 6.27
CA VAL A 83 5.90 -10.13 6.62
C VAL A 83 6.01 -11.60 7.01
N ILE A 84 6.57 -12.41 6.15
CA ILE A 84 6.66 -13.88 6.14
C ILE A 84 5.48 -14.56 5.42
N ARG A 85 5.78 -15.69 4.78
CA ARG A 85 4.84 -16.59 4.13
C ARG A 85 4.35 -17.64 5.13
N ASP A 86 3.09 -18.07 4.98
CA ASP A 86 2.47 -19.11 5.83
C ASP A 86 2.96 -20.51 5.36
N ILE A 87 4.21 -20.85 5.69
CA ILE A 87 4.76 -22.19 5.50
C ILE A 87 4.92 -22.82 6.89
N PRO A 88 4.37 -24.03 7.11
CA PRO A 88 4.56 -24.73 8.39
C PRO A 88 6.03 -24.87 8.73
N SER A 89 6.42 -24.53 9.96
CA SER A 89 7.82 -24.51 10.39
C SER A 89 8.48 -25.91 10.32
N VAL A 90 7.67 -26.96 10.40
CA VAL A 90 8.14 -28.37 10.26
C VAL A 90 8.66 -28.67 8.85
N ASN A 91 8.23 -27.94 7.84
CA ASN A 91 8.69 -28.10 6.45
C ASN A 91 9.98 -27.31 6.16
N VAL A 92 10.38 -26.41 7.04
CA VAL A 92 11.59 -25.59 6.87
C VAL A 92 12.79 -26.34 7.41
N VAL A 93 13.72 -26.68 6.52
CA VAL A 93 14.94 -27.44 6.85
C VAL A 93 15.83 -26.61 7.77
N GLU A 94 16.20 -25.41 7.35
CA GLU A 94 17.10 -24.51 8.06
C GLU A 94 16.71 -23.05 7.84
N GLY A 95 17.18 -22.14 8.72
CA GLY A 95 16.91 -20.72 8.69
C GLY A 95 15.78 -20.31 9.62
N ASN A 96 15.05 -19.27 9.28
CA ASN A 96 13.98 -18.75 10.13
C ASN A 96 12.74 -19.65 10.12
N LYS A 97 12.41 -20.20 11.28
CA LYS A 97 11.22 -21.03 11.53
C LYS A 97 10.10 -20.27 12.28
N ARG A 98 10.32 -18.99 12.63
CA ARG A 98 9.34 -18.19 13.37
C ARG A 98 8.24 -17.70 12.45
N THR A 99 7.00 -17.88 12.88
CA THR A 99 5.78 -17.37 12.21
C THR A 99 5.42 -15.97 12.68
N SER A 100 5.98 -15.52 13.82
CA SER A 100 5.73 -14.22 14.46
C SER A 100 6.64 -13.07 13.98
N LEU A 101 7.41 -13.24 12.90
CA LEU A 101 8.44 -12.29 12.47
C LEU A 101 7.96 -10.83 12.44
N ARG A 102 6.71 -10.57 12.07
CA ARG A 102 6.14 -9.20 12.09
C ARG A 102 6.15 -8.58 13.49
N LEU A 103 5.78 -9.35 14.51
CA LEU A 103 5.73 -8.89 15.91
C LEU A 103 7.15 -8.69 16.45
N ASP A 104 8.06 -9.62 16.14
CA ASP A 104 9.46 -9.55 16.53
C ASP A 104 10.12 -8.29 15.95
N VAL A 105 9.86 -7.99 14.68
CA VAL A 105 10.34 -6.78 14.02
C VAL A 105 9.72 -5.51 14.62
N GLN A 106 8.45 -5.51 15.01
CA GLN A 106 7.83 -4.37 15.68
C GLN A 106 8.49 -4.08 17.04
N ALA A 107 8.76 -5.13 17.83
CA ALA A 107 9.46 -4.99 19.10
C ALA A 107 10.89 -4.47 18.91
N GLU A 108 11.60 -4.93 17.89
CA GLU A 108 12.95 -4.47 17.56
C GLU A 108 12.97 -3.00 17.11
N LEU A 109 12.03 -2.57 16.29
CA LEU A 109 11.88 -1.18 15.89
C LEU A 109 11.63 -0.27 17.11
N MET A 110 10.76 -0.71 18.02
CA MET A 110 10.49 0.03 19.27
C MET A 110 11.76 0.14 20.13
N ARG A 111 12.53 -0.94 20.27
CA ARG A 111 13.82 -0.94 21.00
C ARG A 111 14.84 0.01 20.38
N ARG A 112 14.82 0.17 19.03
CA ARG A 112 15.68 1.11 18.29
C ARG A 112 15.17 2.56 18.29
N GLY A 113 14.01 2.86 18.89
CA GLY A 113 13.39 4.18 18.84
C GLY A 113 12.93 4.60 17.45
N THR A 114 12.68 3.63 16.55
CA THR A 114 12.24 3.86 15.16
C THR A 114 10.87 3.25 14.90
N ARG A 115 10.22 3.65 13.81
CA ARG A 115 8.93 3.09 13.41
C ARG A 115 8.80 2.91 11.91
N CYS A 116 8.00 1.94 11.49
CA CYS A 116 7.59 1.78 10.11
C CYS A 116 6.46 2.77 9.79
N GLN A 117 6.57 3.46 8.67
CA GLN A 117 5.61 4.46 8.20
C GLN A 117 4.61 3.92 7.17
N CYS A 118 4.65 2.62 6.84
CA CYS A 118 3.74 2.06 5.85
C CYS A 118 2.27 2.17 6.28
N ILE A 119 1.34 2.15 5.33
CA ILE A 119 -0.11 2.24 5.55
C ILE A 119 -0.55 1.32 6.70
N ARG A 120 -0.18 0.02 6.65
CA ARG A 120 -0.59 -0.98 7.65
C ARG A 120 -0.15 -0.65 9.08
N CYS A 121 0.99 0.01 9.26
CA CYS A 121 1.49 0.39 10.59
C CYS A 121 0.83 1.67 11.11
N ARG A 122 0.27 2.48 10.22
CA ARG A 122 -0.37 3.76 10.53
C ARG A 122 -1.88 3.69 10.69
N GLU A 123 -2.54 2.64 10.18
CA GLU A 123 -4.01 2.46 10.27
C GLU A 123 -4.53 2.76 11.69
N VAL A 124 -5.61 3.55 11.81
CA VAL A 124 -6.30 3.80 13.08
C VAL A 124 -6.98 2.56 13.64
N ARG A 125 -7.24 1.54 12.79
CA ARG A 125 -7.92 0.29 13.18
C ARG A 125 -9.25 0.56 13.90
N ASN A 126 -9.37 0.09 15.17
CA ASN A 126 -10.57 0.23 16.00
C ASN A 126 -10.53 1.46 16.92
N GLN A 127 -9.57 2.37 16.74
CA GLN A 127 -9.50 3.58 17.55
C GLN A 127 -10.61 4.55 17.15
N LYS A 128 -11.24 5.18 18.13
CA LYS A 128 -12.14 6.31 17.87
C LYS A 128 -11.31 7.48 17.40
N VAL A 129 -11.72 8.09 16.32
CA VAL A 129 -11.05 9.25 15.73
C VAL A 129 -12.05 10.39 15.67
N GLU A 130 -11.66 11.55 16.22
CA GLU A 130 -12.44 12.77 16.10
C GLU A 130 -12.15 13.44 14.77
N LEU A 131 -13.18 13.74 13.98
CA LEU A 131 -13.04 14.34 12.65
C LEU A 131 -12.36 15.71 12.71
N SER A 132 -12.66 16.51 13.74
CA SER A 132 -12.07 17.82 13.96
C SER A 132 -10.56 17.80 14.23
N ALA A 133 -10.02 16.66 14.64
CA ALA A 133 -8.59 16.48 14.90
C ALA A 133 -7.83 15.97 13.66
N LEU A 134 -8.55 15.57 12.60
CA LEU A 134 -7.93 15.09 11.35
C LEU A 134 -7.40 16.27 10.53
N HIS A 135 -6.24 16.09 9.93
CA HIS A 135 -5.71 16.98 8.90
C HIS A 135 -5.48 16.24 7.60
N LEU A 136 -5.63 16.97 6.51
CA LEU A 136 -5.36 16.49 5.16
C LEU A 136 -3.84 16.51 4.91
N ASP A 137 -3.31 15.44 4.36
CA ASP A 137 -1.91 15.29 3.95
C ASP A 137 -1.90 14.77 2.51
N ASP A 138 -1.07 15.35 1.65
CA ASP A 138 -0.92 14.95 0.25
C ASP A 138 0.56 14.70 -0.05
N LEU A 139 0.90 13.43 -0.19
CA LEU A 139 2.23 13.01 -0.58
C LEU A 139 2.30 12.80 -2.09
N VAL A 140 3.04 13.69 -2.77
CA VAL A 140 3.22 13.65 -4.23
C VAL A 140 4.51 12.91 -4.58
N TYR A 141 4.45 12.01 -5.57
CA TYR A 141 5.61 11.28 -6.09
C TYR A 141 5.40 10.94 -7.58
N THR A 142 6.46 10.54 -8.25
CA THR A 142 6.38 10.13 -9.68
C THR A 142 6.50 8.62 -9.78
N ALA A 143 5.60 7.98 -10.54
CA ALA A 143 5.66 6.55 -10.83
C ALA A 143 5.01 6.25 -12.19
N GLY A 144 5.62 5.37 -12.98
CA GLY A 144 5.05 4.89 -14.25
C GLY A 144 4.71 6.01 -15.26
N GLY A 145 5.43 7.13 -15.24
CA GLY A 145 5.17 8.27 -16.12
C GLY A 145 4.00 9.16 -15.69
N ALA A 146 3.49 8.96 -14.46
CA ALA A 146 2.41 9.76 -13.88
C ALA A 146 2.90 10.52 -12.63
N GLU A 147 2.30 11.69 -12.37
CA GLU A 147 2.32 12.31 -11.04
C GLU A 147 1.28 11.58 -10.19
N GLU A 148 1.72 11.03 -9.08
CA GLU A 148 0.91 10.25 -8.15
C GLU A 148 0.68 11.03 -6.86
N HIS A 149 -0.56 11.07 -6.38
CA HIS A 149 -0.94 11.69 -5.13
C HIS A 149 -1.46 10.63 -4.16
N PHE A 150 -0.85 10.56 -2.98
CA PHE A 150 -1.38 9.80 -1.85
C PHE A 150 -2.03 10.78 -0.87
N ILE A 151 -3.30 11.08 -1.14
CA ILE A 151 -4.11 12.01 -0.35
C ILE A 151 -4.65 11.27 0.86
N SER A 152 -4.44 11.78 2.07
CA SER A 152 -4.82 11.07 3.28
C SER A 152 -5.33 11.98 4.39
N PHE A 153 -6.29 11.49 5.18
CA PHE A 153 -6.65 12.09 6.46
C PHE A 153 -5.91 11.38 7.58
N VAL A 154 -5.14 12.14 8.34
CA VAL A 154 -4.31 11.62 9.43
C VAL A 154 -4.58 12.35 10.74
N THR A 155 -4.38 11.65 11.85
CA THR A 155 -4.45 12.21 13.20
C THR A 155 -3.17 13.00 13.53
N PRO A 156 -3.14 13.83 14.60
CA PRO A 156 -1.94 14.54 15.03
C PRO A 156 -0.74 13.65 15.33
N ASP A 157 -0.97 12.39 15.73
CA ASP A 157 0.08 11.38 15.97
C ASP A 157 0.39 10.52 14.73
N ASP A 158 -0.03 11.00 13.53
CA ASP A 158 0.25 10.39 12.23
C ASP A 158 -0.42 9.02 12.00
N ARG A 159 -1.60 8.79 12.59
CA ARG A 159 -2.40 7.60 12.27
C ARG A 159 -3.29 7.87 11.08
N LEU A 160 -3.43 6.87 10.23
CA LEU A 160 -4.17 6.96 8.96
C LEU A 160 -5.63 6.60 9.15
N ALA A 161 -6.52 7.57 8.97
CA ALA A 161 -7.98 7.39 9.05
C ALA A 161 -8.62 7.08 7.68
N ALA A 162 -8.13 7.70 6.61
CA ALA A 162 -8.60 7.46 5.25
C ALA A 162 -7.53 7.86 4.25
N PHE A 163 -7.57 7.28 3.04
CA PHE A 163 -6.72 7.72 1.93
C PHE A 163 -7.37 7.51 0.57
N LEU A 164 -6.84 8.22 -0.41
CA LEU A 164 -7.13 8.08 -1.83
C LEU A 164 -5.80 8.11 -2.60
N ARG A 165 -5.68 7.26 -3.62
CA ARG A 165 -4.60 7.32 -4.61
C ARG A 165 -5.15 7.94 -5.89
N LEU A 166 -4.60 9.08 -6.28
CA LEU A 166 -4.89 9.75 -7.54
C LEU A 166 -3.65 9.65 -8.42
N SER A 167 -3.85 9.22 -9.65
CA SER A 167 -2.84 9.20 -10.71
C SER A 167 -3.17 10.24 -11.75
N LEU A 168 -2.19 11.04 -12.11
CA LEU A 168 -2.25 12.07 -13.15
C LEU A 168 -1.30 11.65 -14.28
N PRO A 169 -1.76 10.84 -15.27
CA PRO A 169 -0.92 10.31 -16.34
C PRO A 169 -0.33 11.44 -17.21
N GLY A 170 1.00 11.56 -17.22
CA GLY A 170 1.73 12.51 -18.07
C GLY A 170 2.01 11.95 -19.48
N GLU A 171 2.83 12.69 -20.24
CA GLU A 171 3.23 12.31 -21.61
C GLU A 171 3.99 10.97 -21.68
N HIS A 172 4.68 10.60 -20.60
CA HIS A 172 5.43 9.35 -20.49
C HIS A 172 4.66 8.19 -19.89
N ALA A 173 3.37 8.39 -19.57
CA ALA A 173 2.52 7.31 -19.08
C ALA A 173 2.20 6.32 -20.21
N PRO A 174 2.03 5.02 -19.90
CA PRO A 174 1.67 4.03 -20.90
C PRO A 174 0.38 4.39 -21.64
N HIS A 175 0.41 4.28 -22.95
CA HIS A 175 -0.76 4.50 -23.79
C HIS A 175 -1.84 3.44 -23.49
N THR A 176 -3.09 3.88 -23.45
CA THR A 176 -4.26 3.00 -23.35
C THR A 176 -5.25 3.28 -24.46
N SER A 177 -5.86 2.24 -25.01
CA SER A 177 -6.96 2.37 -25.99
C SER A 177 -8.34 2.50 -25.34
N LEU A 178 -8.43 2.44 -24.00
CA LEU A 178 -9.70 2.53 -23.27
C LEU A 178 -10.25 3.95 -23.33
N PRO A 179 -11.46 4.16 -23.92
CA PRO A 179 -12.06 5.50 -24.07
C PRO A 179 -12.26 6.20 -22.72
N ASP A 180 -12.57 5.42 -21.68
CA ASP A 180 -12.80 5.92 -20.33
C ASP A 180 -11.59 6.64 -19.73
N LEU A 181 -10.37 6.25 -20.12
CA LEU A 181 -9.12 6.76 -19.58
C LEU A 181 -8.47 7.85 -20.44
N GLN A 182 -9.00 8.13 -21.63
CA GLN A 182 -8.46 9.18 -22.50
C GLN A 182 -8.62 10.57 -21.85
N GLY A 183 -7.49 11.23 -21.53
CA GLY A 183 -7.47 12.53 -20.87
C GLY A 183 -8.09 12.56 -19.46
N ALA A 184 -8.16 11.43 -18.80
CA ALA A 184 -8.69 11.31 -17.45
C ALA A 184 -7.59 11.22 -16.39
N ALA A 185 -7.77 11.90 -15.27
CA ALA A 185 -7.10 11.57 -14.02
C ALA A 185 -7.76 10.32 -13.42
N ILE A 186 -6.98 9.47 -12.74
CA ILE A 186 -7.44 8.12 -12.35
C ILE A 186 -7.40 7.98 -10.83
N ILE A 187 -8.57 7.75 -10.22
CA ILE A 187 -8.64 7.31 -8.82
C ILE A 187 -8.38 5.81 -8.80
N ARG A 188 -7.22 5.42 -8.25
CA ARG A 188 -6.76 4.02 -8.21
C ARG A 188 -7.23 3.26 -6.98
N GLU A 189 -7.43 3.95 -5.86
CA GLU A 189 -7.89 3.37 -4.60
C GLU A 189 -8.54 4.45 -3.73
N VAL A 190 -9.61 4.09 -3.02
CA VAL A 190 -10.18 4.87 -1.91
C VAL A 190 -10.40 3.94 -0.74
N HIS A 191 -9.89 4.29 0.43
CA HIS A 191 -10.05 3.49 1.63
C HIS A 191 -10.33 4.37 2.85
N VAL A 192 -11.35 4.00 3.61
CA VAL A 192 -11.69 4.64 4.89
C VAL A 192 -11.62 3.58 5.98
N TYR A 193 -10.78 3.82 7.00
CA TYR A 193 -10.62 2.92 8.13
C TYR A 193 -11.63 3.24 9.22
N GLY A 194 -12.14 2.20 9.87
CA GLY A 194 -13.10 2.31 10.96
C GLY A 194 -13.91 1.02 11.10
N GLN A 195 -14.81 0.97 12.07
CA GLN A 195 -15.74 -0.15 12.18
C GLN A 195 -16.70 -0.12 10.99
N SER A 196 -16.73 -1.21 10.22
CA SER A 196 -17.74 -1.38 9.17
C SER A 196 -19.11 -1.46 9.82
N LEU A 197 -20.02 -0.55 9.44
CA LEU A 197 -21.43 -0.66 9.79
C LEU A 197 -22.07 -1.78 8.99
N GLN A 198 -22.91 -2.58 9.65
CA GLN A 198 -23.89 -3.39 8.91
C GLN A 198 -24.80 -2.45 8.11
N VAL A 199 -25.04 -2.78 6.84
CA VAL A 199 -25.95 -2.02 5.97
C VAL A 199 -27.32 -1.91 6.67
N GLY A 200 -27.72 -0.69 7.04
CA GLY A 200 -29.00 -0.41 7.69
C GLY A 200 -28.96 -0.12 9.19
N SER A 201 -27.78 -0.09 9.85
CA SER A 201 -27.69 0.31 11.25
C SER A 201 -27.30 1.80 11.39
N GLU A 202 -28.20 2.60 11.94
CA GLU A 202 -27.89 3.94 12.44
C GLU A 202 -27.17 3.82 13.79
N SER A 203 -25.86 3.95 13.82
CA SER A 203 -25.14 4.14 15.07
C SER A 203 -24.32 5.42 15.03
N GLY A 204 -24.55 6.30 16.00
CA GLY A 204 -23.99 7.66 16.08
C GLY A 204 -22.45 7.78 16.15
N GLY A 205 -21.72 6.64 16.11
CA GLY A 205 -20.25 6.64 16.10
C GLY A 205 -19.60 6.31 14.76
N ALA A 206 -20.31 5.62 13.85
CA ALA A 206 -19.75 5.23 12.55
C ALA A 206 -20.12 6.21 11.42
N ALA A 207 -21.08 7.08 11.61
CA ALA A 207 -21.36 8.24 10.77
C ALA A 207 -20.16 9.20 10.67
N GLN A 208 -19.25 9.15 11.63
CA GLN A 208 -18.04 10.00 11.63
C GLN A 208 -17.12 9.77 10.43
N HIS A 209 -17.07 8.53 9.89
CA HIS A 209 -16.22 8.21 8.73
C HIS A 209 -16.97 8.32 7.38
N ALA A 210 -18.31 8.41 7.38
CA ALA A 210 -19.10 8.46 6.15
C ALA A 210 -18.80 9.68 5.27
N GLY A 211 -18.27 10.77 5.84
CA GLY A 211 -17.87 11.97 5.11
C GLY A 211 -16.47 11.93 4.49
N LEU A 212 -15.50 11.19 5.06
CA LEU A 212 -14.10 11.24 4.65
C LEU A 212 -13.87 10.81 3.21
N GLY A 213 -14.55 9.76 2.76
CA GLY A 213 -14.45 9.32 1.37
C GLY A 213 -14.94 10.38 0.38
N THR A 214 -16.01 11.12 0.71
CA THR A 214 -16.52 12.22 -0.11
C THR A 214 -15.56 13.40 -0.14
N LEU A 215 -14.94 13.74 0.99
CA LEU A 215 -13.93 14.79 1.06
C LEU A 215 -12.67 14.43 0.25
N LEU A 216 -12.22 13.17 0.31
CA LEU A 216 -11.11 12.68 -0.52
C LEU A 216 -11.42 12.78 -2.02
N LEU A 217 -12.65 12.39 -2.43
CA LEU A 217 -13.08 12.52 -3.83
C LEU A 217 -13.13 13.98 -4.29
N LYS A 218 -13.57 14.89 -3.41
CA LYS A 218 -13.58 16.33 -3.69
C LYS A 218 -12.16 16.85 -3.89
N GLN A 219 -11.25 16.53 -2.97
CA GLN A 219 -9.85 16.92 -3.07
C GLN A 219 -9.18 16.38 -4.34
N ALA A 220 -9.43 15.12 -4.70
CA ALA A 220 -8.92 14.53 -5.94
C ALA A 220 -9.45 15.25 -7.19
N ALA A 221 -10.73 15.66 -7.18
CA ALA A 221 -11.33 16.42 -8.27
C ALA A 221 -10.71 17.81 -8.40
N GLU A 222 -10.47 18.51 -7.29
CA GLU A 222 -9.81 19.83 -7.26
C GLU A 222 -8.38 19.76 -7.81
N ILE A 223 -7.58 18.78 -7.36
CA ILE A 223 -6.21 18.55 -7.85
C ILE A 223 -6.22 18.26 -9.35
N ALA A 224 -7.04 17.31 -9.80
CA ALA A 224 -7.13 16.96 -11.22
C ALA A 224 -7.57 18.15 -12.10
N SER A 225 -8.55 18.92 -11.67
CA SER A 225 -9.01 20.14 -12.37
C SER A 225 -7.90 21.18 -12.46
N GLN A 226 -7.17 21.44 -11.37
CA GLN A 226 -6.04 22.39 -11.35
C GLN A 226 -4.89 21.95 -12.27
N ARG A 227 -4.73 20.64 -12.50
CA ARG A 227 -3.76 20.07 -13.44
C ARG A 227 -4.29 19.98 -14.89
N GLY A 228 -5.48 20.50 -15.16
CA GLY A 228 -6.06 20.59 -16.51
C GLY A 228 -6.74 19.31 -16.99
N TYR A 229 -7.02 18.35 -16.13
CA TYR A 229 -7.81 17.17 -16.52
C TYR A 229 -9.28 17.52 -16.63
N ALA A 230 -9.91 17.07 -17.72
CA ALA A 230 -11.33 17.33 -17.97
C ALA A 230 -12.26 16.37 -17.22
N ARG A 231 -11.74 15.24 -16.73
CA ARG A 231 -12.54 14.19 -16.08
C ARG A 231 -11.72 13.32 -15.12
N LEU A 232 -12.43 12.72 -14.16
CA LEU A 232 -11.93 11.67 -13.29
C LEU A 232 -12.48 10.31 -13.73
N ALA A 233 -11.64 9.29 -13.71
CA ALA A 233 -12.01 7.90 -13.88
C ALA A 233 -11.78 7.11 -12.59
N VAL A 234 -12.67 6.16 -12.25
CA VAL A 234 -12.48 5.23 -11.13
C VAL A 234 -12.97 3.84 -11.51
N ILE A 235 -12.16 2.81 -11.22
CA ILE A 235 -12.62 1.44 -11.31
C ILE A 235 -13.34 1.08 -10.00
N ALA A 236 -14.61 0.67 -10.09
CA ALA A 236 -15.44 0.41 -8.93
C ALA A 236 -15.91 -1.04 -8.88
N ALA A 237 -15.67 -1.72 -7.76
CA ALA A 237 -16.30 -3.00 -7.49
C ALA A 237 -17.83 -2.87 -7.48
N VAL A 238 -18.54 -3.95 -7.83
CA VAL A 238 -20.01 -3.94 -7.95
C VAL A 238 -20.70 -3.30 -6.74
N GLY A 239 -20.26 -3.67 -5.52
CA GLY A 239 -20.84 -3.16 -4.28
C GLY A 239 -20.59 -1.66 -4.01
N THR A 240 -19.62 -1.04 -4.67
CA THR A 240 -19.29 0.39 -4.48
C THR A 240 -19.76 1.29 -5.61
N ARG A 241 -20.32 0.75 -6.69
CA ARG A 241 -20.77 1.54 -7.85
C ARG A 241 -21.77 2.60 -7.46
N ARG A 242 -22.78 2.26 -6.65
CA ARG A 242 -23.81 3.19 -6.19
C ARG A 242 -23.19 4.38 -5.44
N TYR A 243 -22.20 4.13 -4.61
CA TYR A 243 -21.47 5.18 -3.88
C TYR A 243 -20.90 6.27 -4.80
N TYR A 244 -20.31 5.88 -5.94
CA TYR A 244 -19.76 6.83 -6.91
C TYR A 244 -20.85 7.48 -7.76
N LEU A 245 -21.88 6.74 -8.20
CA LEU A 245 -23.01 7.30 -8.96
C LEU A 245 -23.72 8.43 -8.19
N GLU A 246 -23.96 8.25 -6.89
CA GLU A 246 -24.54 9.28 -6.01
C GLU A 246 -23.64 10.53 -5.85
N ARG A 247 -22.39 10.45 -6.32
CA ARG A 247 -21.38 11.55 -6.28
C ARG A 247 -21.03 12.11 -7.65
N GLY A 248 -21.95 11.95 -8.61
CA GLY A 248 -21.85 12.53 -9.94
C GLY A 248 -20.93 11.78 -10.91
N PHE A 249 -20.61 10.53 -10.63
CA PHE A 249 -19.98 9.67 -11.62
C PHE A 249 -21.05 8.99 -12.48
N GLU A 250 -20.73 8.76 -13.74
CA GLU A 250 -21.55 8.05 -14.72
C GLU A 250 -20.85 6.78 -15.18
N ARG A 251 -21.59 5.85 -15.78
CA ARG A 251 -21.05 4.59 -16.29
C ARG A 251 -20.36 4.80 -17.63
N GLY A 252 -19.08 4.47 -17.72
CA GLY A 252 -18.35 4.23 -18.96
C GLY A 252 -18.38 2.74 -19.37
N GLU A 253 -17.44 2.32 -20.18
CA GLU A 253 -17.30 0.91 -20.58
C GLU A 253 -16.84 0.02 -19.42
N LEU A 254 -15.75 0.39 -18.77
CA LEU A 254 -15.13 -0.33 -17.65
C LEU A 254 -15.04 0.52 -16.38
N TYR A 255 -14.91 1.84 -16.52
CA TYR A 255 -14.75 2.78 -15.42
C TYR A 255 -16.04 3.56 -15.17
N LEU A 256 -16.15 4.13 -13.99
CA LEU A 256 -17.07 5.22 -13.74
C LEU A 256 -16.33 6.52 -13.97
N ILE A 257 -16.99 7.47 -14.67
CA ILE A 257 -16.39 8.73 -15.12
C ILE A 257 -17.15 9.90 -14.52
N ARG A 258 -16.44 10.93 -14.08
CA ARG A 258 -17.01 12.20 -13.66
C ARG A 258 -16.35 13.34 -14.42
N ALA A 259 -17.15 14.19 -15.07
CA ALA A 259 -16.67 15.44 -15.66
C ALA A 259 -16.23 16.43 -14.57
N LEU A 260 -15.15 17.17 -14.85
CA LEU A 260 -14.57 18.19 -13.94
C LEU A 260 -14.85 19.62 -14.41
N GLN A 261 -15.57 19.80 -15.53
CA GLN A 261 -15.92 21.13 -16.04
C GLN A 261 -16.93 21.80 -15.11
N GLY A 262 -16.54 22.98 -14.56
CA GLY A 262 -17.42 23.81 -13.69
C GLY A 262 -17.15 23.66 -12.18
N LEU A 263 -15.99 23.14 -11.76
CA LEU A 263 -15.52 23.20 -10.37
C LEU A 263 -14.70 24.45 -10.10
#